data_620147bf6d40eb55dbb18aa0f8deceac
#
_entry.id   620147bf6d40eb55dbb18aa0f8deceac
#
_cell.length_a   1.000
_cell.length_b   1.000
_cell.length_c   1.000
_cell.angle_alpha   90.00
_cell.angle_beta   90.00
_cell.angle_gamma   90.00
#
_symmetry.space_group_name_H-M   'P 1'
#
loop_
_entity.id
_entity.type
_entity.pdbx_description
1 polymer ?
#
loop_
_entity_poly.entity_id
_entity_poly.type
_entity_poly.pdbx_seq_one_letter_code
_entity_poly.pdbx_strand_id
1 'polypeptide(L)'
;ENVTILFGYSLIGLKFIYLIKWYIVNQFFLNGGRENLEIVTKIAPIILALIMLGLGLGLKLEDFSRVLKSPKDFIVGFISQLIILPIVAYLLIIILRTPPEIAIGVMIIAAAPGGVTSNIMTKFADGDVALSISLTAVISLISIITVPLIIFTSADLLGITEVSQNISMTGIAIKMFLVVTVPVILGMIIRRFAENFVASKVEIFNKLNIVLFVIFFIAAFYEERENIVSFIMQAGLIASILNIFMMAIAYYIAKAFASGVK
;
A
#
# COMPACT_ATOMS: atom_id res chain seq x y z
N GLU A 1 -9.16 -21.47 9.77
CA GLU A 1 -8.52 -20.57 10.79
C GLU A 1 -7.35 -19.76 10.19
N ASN A 2 -6.60 -20.28 9.22
CA ASN A 2 -5.38 -19.65 8.73
C ASN A 2 -5.55 -18.45 7.77
N VAL A 3 -6.69 -18.31 7.10
CA VAL A 3 -6.95 -17.21 6.16
C VAL A 3 -7.25 -15.88 6.87
N THR A 4 -7.79 -15.93 8.08
CA THR A 4 -8.18 -14.75 8.88
C THR A 4 -7.00 -14.01 9.47
N ILE A 5 -6.03 -14.77 9.95
CA ILE A 5 -4.78 -14.25 10.50
C ILE A 5 -4.00 -13.55 9.38
N LEU A 6 -4.11 -14.04 8.15
CA LEU A 6 -3.51 -13.54 6.94
C LEU A 6 -3.92 -12.10 6.56
N PHE A 7 -5.19 -11.79 6.64
CA PHE A 7 -5.69 -10.44 6.32
C PHE A 7 -5.42 -9.44 7.45
N GLY A 8 -5.38 -9.89 8.70
CA GLY A 8 -5.22 -9.02 9.87
C GLY A 8 -3.81 -8.51 10.10
N TYR A 9 -2.81 -9.38 10.07
CA TYR A 9 -1.41 -9.00 10.31
C TYR A 9 -0.77 -8.30 9.11
N SER A 10 -1.20 -8.60 7.88
CA SER A 10 -0.84 -7.89 6.66
C SER A 10 -1.13 -6.40 6.74
N LEU A 11 -2.19 -6.03 7.44
CA LEU A 11 -2.66 -4.65 7.52
C LEU A 11 -1.91 -3.78 8.54
N ILE A 12 -1.36 -4.32 9.64
CA ILE A 12 -0.69 -3.50 10.67
C ILE A 12 0.71 -3.05 10.23
N GLY A 13 1.55 -3.93 9.74
CA GLY A 13 2.89 -3.57 9.26
C GLY A 13 2.86 -2.70 7.99
N LEU A 14 1.88 -2.94 7.13
CA LEU A 14 1.67 -2.21 5.89
C LEU A 14 1.03 -0.84 6.10
N LYS A 15 0.10 -0.69 7.04
CA LYS A 15 -0.52 0.60 7.35
C LYS A 15 0.49 1.61 7.87
N PHE A 16 1.52 1.16 8.58
CA PHE A 16 2.62 2.02 9.00
C PHE A 16 3.47 2.49 7.81
N ILE A 17 3.74 1.61 6.84
CA ILE A 17 4.42 1.94 5.58
C ILE A 17 3.57 2.92 4.73
N TYR A 18 2.25 2.79 4.77
CA TYR A 18 1.34 3.64 4.00
C TYR A 18 1.01 4.96 4.69
N LEU A 19 1.01 5.05 6.01
CA LEU A 19 1.03 6.33 6.72
C LEU A 19 2.23 7.18 6.26
N ILE A 20 3.36 6.54 6.06
CA ILE A 20 4.56 7.18 5.53
C ILE A 20 4.38 7.55 4.05
N LYS A 21 3.83 6.66 3.22
CA LYS A 21 3.47 6.98 1.82
C LYS A 21 2.47 8.14 1.74
N TRP A 22 1.44 8.13 2.60
CA TRP A 22 0.47 9.23 2.66
C TRP A 22 1.13 10.55 3.05
N TYR A 23 1.95 10.52 4.08
CA TYR A 23 2.69 11.68 4.53
C TYR A 23 3.54 12.28 3.41
N ILE A 24 4.23 11.46 2.65
CA ILE A 24 5.05 11.90 1.53
C ILE A 24 4.20 12.42 0.37
N VAL A 25 3.10 11.74 0.06
CA VAL A 25 2.15 12.22 -0.94
C VAL A 25 1.57 13.57 -0.50
N ASN A 26 1.21 13.72 0.77
CA ASN A 26 0.66 14.96 1.32
C ASN A 26 1.70 16.09 1.31
N GLN A 27 2.92 15.86 1.79
CA GLN A 27 4.01 16.84 1.75
C GLN A 27 4.44 17.17 0.31
N PHE A 28 4.53 16.19 -0.55
CA PHE A 28 4.87 16.39 -1.96
C PHE A 28 3.80 17.16 -2.73
N PHE A 29 2.52 17.06 -2.35
CA PHE A 29 1.40 17.66 -3.09
C PHE A 29 0.84 18.94 -2.45
N LEU A 30 0.90 19.12 -1.12
CA LEU A 30 0.21 20.22 -0.44
C LEU A 30 1.10 21.35 0.09
N ASN A 31 2.39 21.12 0.33
CA ASN A 31 3.28 22.14 0.91
C ASN A 31 4.32 22.66 -0.10
N GLY A 32 3.89 23.51 -1.02
CA GLY A 32 4.75 24.22 -1.96
C GLY A 32 5.53 25.41 -1.38
N GLY A 33 5.99 25.37 -0.12
CA GLY A 33 6.63 26.53 0.43
C GLY A 33 7.34 26.40 1.78
N ARG A 34 8.54 25.81 1.81
CA ARG A 34 9.58 26.12 2.80
C ARG A 34 10.95 25.60 2.32
N GLU A 35 11.96 26.45 2.32
CA GLU A 35 13.29 26.25 1.70
C GLU A 35 14.12 25.07 2.25
N ASN A 36 13.82 24.53 3.43
CA ASN A 36 14.50 23.34 3.98
C ASN A 36 13.90 22.00 3.51
N LEU A 37 12.77 22.03 2.83
CA LEU A 37 12.07 20.87 2.24
C LEU A 37 12.66 20.40 0.91
N GLU A 38 13.51 21.19 0.26
CA GLU A 38 13.97 20.93 -1.10
C GLU A 38 14.75 19.60 -1.25
N ILE A 39 15.53 19.26 -0.24
CA ILE A 39 16.34 18.02 -0.29
C ILE A 39 15.45 16.81 -0.12
N VAL A 40 14.55 16.80 0.85
CA VAL A 40 13.66 15.66 1.12
C VAL A 40 12.66 15.48 -0.03
N THR A 41 12.06 16.56 -0.54
CA THR A 41 11.11 16.49 -1.65
C THR A 41 11.75 16.07 -2.97
N LYS A 42 13.02 16.38 -3.20
CA LYS A 42 13.76 15.96 -4.41
C LYS A 42 14.29 14.53 -4.30
N ILE A 43 14.75 14.11 -3.11
CA ILE A 43 15.38 12.80 -2.91
C ILE A 43 14.32 11.71 -2.62
N ALA A 44 13.24 12.03 -1.92
CA ALA A 44 12.21 11.07 -1.56
C ALA A 44 11.62 10.27 -2.74
N PRO A 45 11.27 10.88 -3.89
CA PRO A 45 10.80 10.12 -5.05
C PRO A 45 11.84 9.17 -5.63
N ILE A 46 13.12 9.55 -5.57
CA ILE A 46 14.23 8.71 -6.04
C ILE A 46 14.41 7.50 -5.13
N ILE A 47 14.42 7.70 -3.81
CA ILE A 47 14.49 6.59 -2.84
C ILE A 47 13.29 5.67 -3.01
N LEU A 48 12.09 6.22 -3.17
CA LEU A 48 10.89 5.43 -3.41
C LEU A 48 10.98 4.62 -4.71
N ALA A 49 11.47 5.22 -5.79
CA ALA A 49 11.68 4.53 -7.06
C ALA A 49 12.71 3.38 -6.93
N LEU A 50 13.78 3.58 -6.17
CA LEU A 50 14.77 2.52 -5.88
C LEU A 50 14.17 1.38 -5.05
N ILE A 51 13.35 1.69 -4.05
CA ILE A 51 12.63 0.68 -3.27
C ILE A 51 11.66 -0.09 -4.17
N MET A 52 10.93 0.59 -5.07
CA MET A 52 10.01 -0.03 -6.02
C MET A 52 10.74 -0.90 -7.05
N LEU A 53 11.93 -0.47 -7.52
CA LEU A 53 12.80 -1.28 -8.36
C LEU A 53 13.20 -2.59 -7.63
N GLY A 54 13.61 -2.50 -6.38
CA GLY A 54 13.97 -3.66 -5.57
C GLY A 54 12.78 -4.59 -5.33
N LEU A 55 11.57 -4.07 -5.15
CA LEU A 55 10.36 -4.89 -5.11
C LEU A 55 10.14 -5.62 -6.45
N GLY A 56 10.32 -4.93 -7.58
CA GLY A 56 10.24 -5.52 -8.91
C GLY A 56 11.26 -6.66 -9.13
N LEU A 57 12.49 -6.50 -8.62
CA LEU A 57 13.50 -7.57 -8.62
C LEU A 57 13.05 -8.79 -7.79
N GLY A 58 12.16 -8.64 -6.84
CA GLY A 58 11.55 -9.71 -6.05
C GLY A 58 10.45 -10.47 -6.77
N LEU A 59 9.77 -9.87 -7.76
CA LEU A 59 8.60 -10.42 -8.45
C LEU A 59 8.98 -11.28 -9.65
N LYS A 60 8.26 -12.41 -9.83
CA LYS A 60 8.37 -13.29 -11.01
C LYS A 60 7.09 -13.24 -11.83
N LEU A 61 7.20 -13.51 -13.13
CA LEU A 61 6.01 -13.63 -13.99
C LEU A 61 5.09 -14.78 -13.56
N GLU A 62 5.66 -15.83 -12.98
CA GLU A 62 4.93 -16.99 -12.45
C GLU A 62 4.02 -16.59 -11.27
N ASP A 63 4.36 -15.53 -10.54
CA ASP A 63 3.53 -15.02 -9.42
C ASP A 63 2.16 -14.55 -9.92
N PHE A 64 2.08 -14.07 -11.17
CA PHE A 64 0.82 -13.68 -11.80
C PHE A 64 0.02 -14.87 -12.33
N SER A 65 0.66 -16.01 -12.55
CA SER A 65 -0.01 -17.22 -13.10
C SER A 65 -0.95 -17.89 -12.08
N ARG A 66 -0.77 -17.61 -10.79
CA ARG A 66 -1.60 -18.14 -9.72
C ARG A 66 -3.07 -17.70 -9.82
N VAL A 67 -3.31 -16.52 -10.41
CA VAL A 67 -4.65 -16.03 -10.75
C VAL A 67 -5.43 -17.09 -11.56
N LEU A 68 -4.74 -17.80 -12.45
CA LEU A 68 -5.33 -18.84 -13.31
C LEU A 68 -5.51 -20.18 -12.57
N LYS A 69 -4.69 -20.45 -11.53
CA LYS A 69 -4.73 -21.72 -10.79
C LYS A 69 -5.78 -21.76 -9.69
N SER A 70 -6.05 -20.62 -9.05
CA SER A 70 -7.05 -20.49 -7.98
C SER A 70 -7.89 -19.21 -8.20
N PRO A 71 -8.65 -19.13 -9.30
CA PRO A 71 -9.33 -17.88 -9.68
C PRO A 71 -10.37 -17.45 -8.66
N LYS A 72 -11.06 -18.40 -8.02
CA LYS A 72 -12.07 -18.11 -7.01
C LYS A 72 -11.48 -17.39 -5.79
N ASP A 73 -10.43 -17.94 -5.21
CA ASP A 73 -9.78 -17.38 -4.01
C ASP A 73 -9.10 -16.05 -4.33
N PHE A 74 -8.52 -15.95 -5.54
CA PHE A 74 -7.94 -14.70 -6.04
C PHE A 74 -9.02 -13.62 -6.17
N ILE A 75 -10.17 -13.89 -6.80
CA ILE A 75 -11.25 -12.92 -6.97
C ILE A 75 -11.80 -12.47 -5.60
N VAL A 76 -11.98 -13.39 -4.67
CA VAL A 76 -12.44 -13.07 -3.31
C VAL A 76 -11.47 -12.12 -2.62
N GLY A 77 -10.17 -12.40 -2.66
CA GLY A 77 -9.15 -11.52 -2.10
C GLY A 77 -9.06 -10.16 -2.81
N PHE A 78 -9.13 -10.17 -4.13
CA PHE A 78 -9.08 -8.99 -4.98
C PHE A 78 -10.25 -8.03 -4.70
N ILE A 79 -11.48 -8.53 -4.67
CA ILE A 79 -12.67 -7.74 -4.35
C ILE A 79 -12.61 -7.23 -2.92
N SER A 80 -12.17 -8.08 -1.98
CA SER A 80 -12.05 -7.69 -0.57
C SER A 80 -11.07 -6.53 -0.38
N GLN A 81 -9.96 -6.53 -1.07
CA GLN A 81 -8.92 -5.50 -0.92
C GLN A 81 -9.22 -4.25 -1.74
N LEU A 82 -9.74 -4.38 -2.95
CA LEU A 82 -9.89 -3.27 -3.88
C LEU A 82 -11.22 -2.51 -3.68
N ILE A 83 -12.27 -3.21 -3.25
CA ILE A 83 -13.62 -2.66 -3.15
C ILE A 83 -14.08 -2.61 -1.70
N ILE A 84 -14.07 -3.74 -0.98
CA ILE A 84 -14.66 -3.80 0.36
C ILE A 84 -13.86 -2.97 1.36
N LEU A 85 -12.54 -3.04 1.33
CA LEU A 85 -11.69 -2.28 2.24
C LEU A 85 -11.88 -0.74 2.10
N PRO A 86 -11.87 -0.12 0.91
CA PRO A 86 -12.18 1.30 0.76
C PRO A 86 -13.60 1.66 1.20
N ILE A 87 -14.60 0.82 0.92
CA ILE A 87 -15.97 1.07 1.37
C ILE A 87 -16.07 1.05 2.90
N VAL A 88 -15.47 0.07 3.56
CA VAL A 88 -15.46 -0.03 5.03
C VAL A 88 -14.71 1.15 5.64
N ALA A 89 -13.59 1.55 5.05
CA ALA A 89 -12.85 2.74 5.48
C ALA A 89 -13.69 4.01 5.38
N TYR A 90 -14.36 4.21 4.26
CA TYR A 90 -15.24 5.34 4.02
C TYR A 90 -16.41 5.38 5.04
N LEU A 91 -17.06 4.24 5.29
CA LEU A 91 -18.13 4.14 6.29
C LEU A 91 -17.63 4.47 7.71
N LEU A 92 -16.45 3.97 8.07
CA LEU A 92 -15.84 4.29 9.38
C LEU A 92 -15.51 5.77 9.52
N ILE A 93 -15.02 6.42 8.47
CA ILE A 93 -14.76 7.87 8.43
C ILE A 93 -16.04 8.66 8.74
N ILE A 94 -17.15 8.30 8.12
CA ILE A 94 -18.44 8.96 8.35
C ILE A 94 -18.94 8.70 9.77
N ILE A 95 -18.93 7.44 10.22
CA ILE A 95 -19.44 7.05 11.56
C ILE A 95 -18.63 7.73 12.67
N LEU A 96 -17.32 7.79 12.53
CA LEU A 96 -16.40 8.37 13.51
C LEU A 96 -16.25 9.90 13.37
N ARG A 97 -16.90 10.50 12.37
CA ARG A 97 -16.83 11.95 12.06
C ARG A 97 -15.37 12.42 11.97
N THR A 98 -14.57 11.66 11.24
CA THR A 98 -13.12 11.86 11.13
C THR A 98 -12.81 13.23 10.48
N PRO A 99 -11.86 14.01 11.03
CA PRO A 99 -11.41 15.25 10.39
C PRO A 99 -10.92 15.03 8.95
N PRO A 100 -11.12 15.99 8.03
CA PRO A 100 -10.83 15.84 6.60
C PRO A 100 -9.41 15.38 6.29
N GLU A 101 -8.42 15.93 6.98
CA GLU A 101 -7.00 15.61 6.78
C GLU A 101 -6.71 14.14 7.11
N ILE A 102 -7.30 13.63 8.19
CA ILE A 102 -7.15 12.24 8.61
C ILE A 102 -8.00 11.32 7.73
N ALA A 103 -9.19 11.77 7.31
CA ALA A 103 -10.08 11.01 6.44
C ALA A 103 -9.40 10.63 5.12
N ILE A 104 -8.75 11.60 4.45
CA ILE A 104 -7.99 11.34 3.23
C ILE A 104 -6.84 10.37 3.51
N GLY A 105 -6.13 10.51 4.63
CA GLY A 105 -5.07 9.57 5.02
C GLY A 105 -5.58 8.14 5.19
N VAL A 106 -6.71 7.96 5.84
CA VAL A 106 -7.36 6.64 6.00
C VAL A 106 -7.77 6.07 4.64
N MET A 107 -8.30 6.89 3.72
CA MET A 107 -8.65 6.44 2.36
C MET A 107 -7.43 6.06 1.54
N ILE A 108 -6.31 6.79 1.66
CA ILE A 108 -5.04 6.42 1.01
C ILE A 108 -4.54 5.07 1.53
N ILE A 109 -4.60 4.84 2.85
CA ILE A 109 -4.24 3.56 3.46
C ILE A 109 -5.14 2.44 2.92
N ALA A 110 -6.44 2.68 2.82
CA ALA A 110 -7.40 1.70 2.34
C ALA A 110 -7.25 1.38 0.84
N ALA A 111 -6.86 2.38 0.04
CA ALA A 111 -6.65 2.22 -1.40
C ALA A 111 -5.32 1.52 -1.75
N ALA A 112 -4.39 1.50 -0.80
CA ALA A 112 -3.03 1.04 -1.06
C ALA A 112 -2.94 -0.49 -1.22
N PRO A 113 -2.11 -0.99 -2.17
CA PRO A 113 -1.89 -2.42 -2.35
C PRO A 113 -1.20 -3.07 -1.14
N GLY A 114 -1.29 -4.37 -1.00
CA GLY A 114 -0.49 -5.15 -0.06
C GLY A 114 1.01 -5.02 -0.29
N GLY A 115 1.85 -5.55 0.61
CA GLY A 115 3.31 -5.48 0.49
C GLY A 115 3.99 -6.77 0.90
N VAL A 116 5.33 -6.77 0.87
CA VAL A 116 6.16 -7.93 1.19
C VAL A 116 5.88 -8.48 2.60
N THR A 117 5.59 -7.59 3.55
CA THR A 117 5.24 -7.99 4.92
C THR A 117 3.98 -8.86 4.98
N SER A 118 3.00 -8.65 4.10
CA SER A 118 1.82 -9.52 4.03
C SER A 118 2.18 -10.95 3.65
N ASN A 119 3.10 -11.11 2.71
CA ASN A 119 3.56 -12.41 2.26
C ASN A 119 4.32 -13.17 3.38
N ILE A 120 5.11 -12.44 4.18
CA ILE A 120 5.82 -13.01 5.33
C ILE A 120 4.82 -13.44 6.41
N MET A 121 3.83 -12.61 6.71
CA MET A 121 2.78 -12.96 7.68
C MET A 121 1.93 -14.14 7.22
N THR A 122 1.64 -14.22 5.92
CA THR A 122 0.99 -15.38 5.30
C THR A 122 1.79 -16.66 5.58
N LYS A 123 3.11 -16.61 5.42
CA LYS A 123 3.99 -17.74 5.69
C LYS A 123 3.97 -18.15 7.17
N PHE A 124 3.99 -17.19 8.09
CA PHE A 124 3.91 -17.48 9.53
C PHE A 124 2.56 -18.06 9.96
N ALA A 125 1.51 -17.76 9.21
CA ALA A 125 0.16 -18.28 9.44
C ALA A 125 -0.12 -19.59 8.69
N ASP A 126 0.89 -20.23 8.09
CA ASP A 126 0.76 -21.44 7.25
C ASP A 126 -0.28 -21.28 6.12
N GLY A 127 -0.46 -20.05 5.62
CA GLY A 127 -1.39 -19.74 4.55
C GLY A 127 -0.79 -19.86 3.14
N ASP A 128 -1.61 -19.62 2.11
CA ASP A 128 -1.18 -19.66 0.71
C ASP A 128 -0.35 -18.42 0.35
N VAL A 129 0.96 -18.51 0.55
CA VAL A 129 1.94 -17.45 0.24
C VAL A 129 1.90 -17.07 -1.24
N ALA A 130 1.67 -18.04 -2.12
CA ALA A 130 1.65 -17.79 -3.55
C ALA A 130 0.40 -16.99 -3.96
N LEU A 131 -0.74 -17.21 -3.33
CA LEU A 131 -1.93 -16.38 -3.50
C LEU A 131 -1.68 -14.95 -2.99
N SER A 132 -1.06 -14.80 -1.82
CA SER A 132 -0.71 -13.49 -1.25
C SER A 132 0.23 -12.69 -2.17
N ILE A 133 1.27 -13.32 -2.70
CA ILE A 133 2.21 -12.69 -3.66
C ILE A 133 1.47 -12.27 -4.93
N SER A 134 0.62 -13.16 -5.48
CA SER A 134 -0.13 -12.86 -6.71
C SER A 134 -1.11 -11.69 -6.51
N LEU A 135 -1.84 -11.66 -5.41
CA LEU A 135 -2.72 -10.55 -5.04
C LEU A 135 -1.94 -9.24 -4.94
N THR A 136 -0.84 -9.24 -4.18
CA THR A 136 0.02 -8.07 -4.01
C THR A 136 0.55 -7.58 -5.36
N ALA A 137 1.03 -8.46 -6.21
CA ALA A 137 1.60 -8.11 -7.51
C ALA A 137 0.54 -7.48 -8.44
N VAL A 138 -0.61 -8.11 -8.59
CA VAL A 138 -1.69 -7.61 -9.46
C VAL A 138 -2.27 -6.30 -8.94
N ILE A 139 -2.57 -6.22 -7.64
CA ILE A 139 -3.14 -5.00 -7.05
C ILE A 139 -2.14 -3.85 -7.11
N SER A 140 -0.83 -4.10 -6.94
CA SER A 140 0.21 -3.06 -7.09
C SER A 140 0.23 -2.45 -8.49
N LEU A 141 0.03 -3.25 -9.54
CA LEU A 141 -0.06 -2.71 -10.90
C LEU A 141 -1.37 -1.94 -11.13
N ILE A 142 -2.49 -2.44 -10.64
CA ILE A 142 -3.80 -1.78 -10.79
C ILE A 142 -3.89 -0.51 -9.93
N SER A 143 -3.15 -0.44 -8.83
CA SER A 143 -3.15 0.69 -7.89
C SER A 143 -2.80 2.05 -8.52
N ILE A 144 -2.10 2.04 -9.65
CA ILE A 144 -1.80 3.26 -10.43
C ILE A 144 -3.10 4.01 -10.80
N ILE A 145 -4.13 3.25 -11.13
CA ILE A 145 -5.43 3.79 -11.53
C ILE A 145 -6.36 3.87 -10.32
N THR A 146 -6.40 2.81 -9.51
CA THR A 146 -7.40 2.68 -8.44
C THR A 146 -7.12 3.59 -7.25
N VAL A 147 -5.84 3.83 -6.91
CA VAL A 147 -5.51 4.73 -5.79
C VAL A 147 -5.95 6.17 -6.08
N PRO A 148 -5.58 6.81 -7.21
CA PRO A 148 -6.10 8.12 -7.55
C PRO A 148 -7.64 8.15 -7.60
N LEU A 149 -8.26 7.16 -8.26
CA LEU A 149 -9.71 7.08 -8.38
C LEU A 149 -10.39 7.05 -7.00
N ILE A 150 -9.96 6.19 -6.10
CA ILE A 150 -10.52 6.06 -4.74
C ILE A 150 -10.33 7.34 -3.96
N ILE A 151 -9.13 7.96 -4.01
CA ILE A 151 -8.83 9.19 -3.27
C ILE A 151 -9.71 10.34 -3.74
N PHE A 152 -9.79 10.58 -5.06
CA PHE A 152 -10.57 11.69 -5.60
C PHE A 152 -12.07 11.49 -5.38
N THR A 153 -12.58 10.28 -5.62
CA THR A 153 -13.99 9.97 -5.37
C THR A 153 -14.32 10.12 -3.89
N SER A 154 -13.44 9.69 -3.00
CA SER A 154 -13.66 9.83 -1.55
C SER A 154 -13.61 11.29 -1.11
N ALA A 155 -12.67 12.08 -1.63
CA ALA A 155 -12.57 13.51 -1.32
C ALA A 155 -13.81 14.27 -1.75
N ASP A 156 -14.31 13.97 -2.95
CA ASP A 156 -15.53 14.57 -3.48
C ASP A 156 -16.76 14.21 -2.63
N LEU A 157 -16.94 12.93 -2.30
CA LEU A 157 -18.03 12.44 -1.45
C LEU A 157 -17.98 12.97 -0.01
N LEU A 158 -16.77 13.25 0.50
CA LEU A 158 -16.56 13.84 1.83
C LEU A 158 -16.65 15.37 1.83
N GLY A 159 -16.84 16.01 0.67
CA GLY A 159 -16.90 17.46 0.52
C GLY A 159 -15.56 18.16 0.73
N ILE A 160 -14.44 17.45 0.54
CA ILE A 160 -13.08 17.99 0.72
C ILE A 160 -12.65 18.63 -0.60
N THR A 161 -13.07 19.88 -0.82
CA THR A 161 -12.87 20.59 -2.10
C THR A 161 -11.42 20.97 -2.37
N GLU A 162 -10.58 21.11 -1.36
CA GLU A 162 -9.16 21.49 -1.52
C GLU A 162 -8.37 20.44 -2.32
N VAL A 163 -8.70 19.17 -2.18
CA VAL A 163 -8.05 18.07 -2.93
C VAL A 163 -8.45 18.11 -4.40
N SER A 164 -9.70 18.41 -4.70
CA SER A 164 -10.22 18.41 -6.08
C SER A 164 -9.88 19.67 -6.88
N GLN A 165 -9.69 20.81 -6.21
CA GLN A 165 -9.41 22.10 -6.87
C GLN A 165 -7.91 22.32 -7.16
N ASN A 166 -7.02 21.85 -6.30
CA ASN A 166 -5.59 22.14 -6.39
C ASN A 166 -4.75 21.00 -6.99
N ILE A 167 -5.34 19.82 -7.15
CA ILE A 167 -4.59 18.62 -7.55
C ILE A 167 -5.25 17.94 -8.75
N SER A 168 -4.48 17.78 -9.82
CA SER A 168 -4.95 17.03 -10.99
C SER A 168 -4.86 15.52 -10.74
N MET A 169 -5.99 14.81 -10.86
CA MET A 169 -6.04 13.35 -10.83
C MET A 169 -5.05 12.71 -11.82
N THR A 170 -5.01 13.24 -13.05
CA THR A 170 -4.07 12.79 -14.10
C THR A 170 -2.62 13.05 -13.69
N GLY A 171 -2.32 14.20 -13.06
CA GLY A 171 -0.99 14.51 -12.55
C GLY A 171 -0.51 13.54 -11.49
N ILE A 172 -1.38 13.14 -10.56
CA ILE A 172 -1.06 12.10 -9.56
C ILE A 172 -0.83 10.75 -10.24
N ALA A 173 -1.73 10.34 -11.13
CA ALA A 173 -1.62 9.06 -11.82
C ALA A 173 -0.30 8.95 -12.61
N ILE A 174 0.11 10.01 -13.33
CA ILE A 174 1.39 10.04 -14.04
C ILE A 174 2.57 9.93 -13.09
N LYS A 175 2.56 10.69 -11.99
CA LYS A 175 3.65 10.62 -10.99
C LYS A 175 3.74 9.25 -10.34
N MET A 176 2.61 8.65 -9.97
CA MET A 176 2.57 7.28 -9.45
C MET A 176 3.07 6.28 -10.49
N PHE A 177 2.69 6.43 -11.74
CA PHE A 177 3.19 5.59 -12.83
C PHE A 177 4.71 5.65 -12.93
N LEU A 178 5.29 6.86 -12.97
CA LEU A 178 6.72 7.05 -13.12
C LEU A 178 7.54 6.59 -11.90
N VAL A 179 7.04 6.85 -10.68
CA VAL A 179 7.80 6.59 -9.45
C VAL A 179 7.57 5.17 -8.89
N VAL A 180 6.41 4.56 -9.19
CA VAL A 180 6.06 3.23 -8.66
C VAL A 180 6.13 2.18 -9.75
N THR A 181 5.39 2.36 -10.84
CA THR A 181 5.19 1.29 -11.84
C THR A 181 6.39 1.07 -12.72
N VAL A 182 6.93 2.16 -13.27
CA VAL A 182 8.11 2.05 -14.16
C VAL A 182 9.26 1.34 -13.46
N PRO A 183 9.66 1.70 -12.22
CA PRO A 183 10.72 0.97 -11.51
C PRO A 183 10.38 -0.48 -11.21
N VAL A 184 9.13 -0.80 -10.84
CA VAL A 184 8.69 -2.19 -10.61
C VAL A 184 8.83 -3.02 -11.89
N ILE A 185 8.33 -2.50 -13.02
CA ILE A 185 8.43 -3.20 -14.32
C ILE A 185 9.90 -3.37 -14.73
N LEU A 186 10.74 -2.34 -14.56
CA LEU A 186 12.17 -2.44 -14.81
C LEU A 186 12.83 -3.50 -13.94
N GLY A 187 12.48 -3.56 -12.65
CA GLY A 187 12.97 -4.62 -11.75
C GLY A 187 12.58 -6.02 -12.21
N MET A 188 11.33 -6.23 -12.64
CA MET A 188 10.86 -7.50 -13.20
C MET A 188 11.60 -7.86 -14.51
N ILE A 189 11.82 -6.89 -15.37
CA ILE A 189 12.57 -7.07 -16.63
C ILE A 189 14.01 -7.50 -16.33
N ILE A 190 14.69 -6.78 -15.43
CA ILE A 190 16.06 -7.12 -15.00
C ILE A 190 16.09 -8.53 -14.42
N ARG A 191 15.14 -8.90 -13.56
CA ARG A 191 15.04 -10.25 -13.02
C ARG A 191 14.90 -11.30 -14.11
N ARG A 192 14.06 -11.07 -15.11
CA ARG A 192 13.84 -12.01 -16.20
C ARG A 192 15.11 -12.27 -17.02
N PHE A 193 15.89 -11.22 -17.32
CA PHE A 193 17.09 -11.33 -18.14
C PHE A 193 18.35 -11.74 -17.34
N ALA A 194 18.37 -11.47 -16.04
CA ALA A 194 19.51 -11.72 -15.15
C ALA A 194 19.10 -12.58 -13.93
N GLU A 195 18.27 -13.61 -14.13
CA GLU A 195 17.68 -14.40 -13.05
C GLU A 195 18.73 -14.97 -12.08
N ASN A 196 19.80 -15.60 -12.60
CA ASN A 196 20.86 -16.17 -11.79
C ASN A 196 21.59 -15.12 -10.96
N PHE A 197 21.87 -13.95 -11.54
CA PHE A 197 22.52 -12.84 -10.84
C PHE A 197 21.62 -12.28 -9.74
N VAL A 198 20.36 -12.00 -10.06
CA VAL A 198 19.39 -11.47 -9.10
C VAL A 198 19.13 -12.48 -7.98
N ALA A 199 18.96 -13.76 -8.29
CA ALA A 199 18.74 -14.82 -7.31
C ALA A 199 19.95 -14.96 -6.36
N SER A 200 21.18 -14.88 -6.87
CA SER A 200 22.40 -14.95 -6.05
C SER A 200 22.59 -13.72 -5.14
N LYS A 201 21.99 -12.58 -5.46
CA LYS A 201 22.15 -11.31 -4.74
C LYS A 201 20.85 -10.82 -4.07
N VAL A 202 19.79 -11.61 -4.10
CA VAL A 202 18.47 -11.23 -3.58
C VAL A 202 18.51 -10.77 -2.13
N GLU A 203 19.35 -11.39 -1.32
CA GLU A 203 19.51 -11.02 0.09
C GLU A 203 20.15 -9.62 0.25
N ILE A 204 21.10 -9.28 -0.62
CA ILE A 204 21.73 -7.95 -0.65
C ILE A 204 20.72 -6.90 -1.09
N PHE A 205 19.93 -7.18 -2.15
CA PHE A 205 18.88 -6.27 -2.59
C PHE A 205 17.82 -6.04 -1.52
N ASN A 206 17.40 -7.09 -0.81
CA ASN A 206 16.46 -6.97 0.30
C ASN A 206 17.03 -6.14 1.45
N LYS A 207 18.29 -6.35 1.83
CA LYS A 207 18.95 -5.53 2.85
C LYS A 207 19.05 -4.07 2.44
N LEU A 208 19.43 -3.82 1.18
CA LEU A 208 19.50 -2.46 0.63
C LEU A 208 18.14 -1.77 0.66
N ASN A 209 17.07 -2.46 0.26
CA ASN A 209 15.71 -1.95 0.33
C ASN A 209 15.29 -1.61 1.76
N ILE A 210 15.63 -2.44 2.74
CA ILE A 210 15.35 -2.17 4.15
C ILE A 210 16.10 -0.92 4.60
N VAL A 211 17.38 -0.78 4.25
CA VAL A 211 18.18 0.41 4.61
C VAL A 211 17.61 1.67 3.97
N LEU A 212 17.29 1.64 2.69
CA LEU A 212 16.65 2.77 2.00
C LEU A 212 15.31 3.13 2.63
N PHE A 213 14.52 2.11 2.98
CA PHE A 213 13.25 2.31 3.67
C PHE A 213 13.43 2.96 5.04
N VAL A 214 14.40 2.50 5.85
CA VAL A 214 14.69 3.06 7.18
C VAL A 214 15.17 4.50 7.07
N ILE A 215 16.06 4.81 6.13
CA ILE A 215 16.53 6.19 5.88
C ILE A 215 15.34 7.09 5.52
N PHE A 216 14.54 6.63 4.59
CA PHE A 216 13.34 7.35 4.15
C PHE A 216 12.34 7.57 5.28
N PHE A 217 12.12 6.53 6.10
CA PHE A 217 11.26 6.57 7.27
C PHE A 217 11.74 7.60 8.30
N ILE A 218 13.03 7.55 8.67
CA ILE A 218 13.61 8.50 9.64
C ILE A 218 13.50 9.93 9.13
N ALA A 219 13.78 10.18 7.84
CA ALA A 219 13.66 11.50 7.25
C ALA A 219 12.23 12.04 7.32
N ALA A 220 11.23 11.22 6.99
CA ALA A 220 9.82 11.57 7.06
C ALA A 220 9.36 11.86 8.51
N PHE A 221 9.80 11.06 9.47
CA PHE A 221 9.45 11.26 10.88
C PHE A 221 10.13 12.47 11.50
N TYR A 222 11.38 12.75 11.12
CA TYR A 222 12.11 13.91 11.64
C TYR A 222 11.45 15.22 11.22
N GLU A 223 10.89 15.27 10.04
CA GLU A 223 10.22 16.46 9.52
C GLU A 223 8.92 16.78 10.27
N GLU A 224 8.12 15.74 10.64
CA GLU A 224 6.83 15.92 11.34
C GLU A 224 6.89 15.69 12.86
N ARG A 225 8.07 15.67 13.44
CA ARG A 225 8.26 15.35 14.87
C ARG A 225 7.33 16.11 15.84
N GLU A 226 6.91 17.31 15.49
CA GLU A 226 6.04 18.14 16.34
C GLU A 226 4.57 17.68 16.33
N ASN A 227 4.11 17.10 15.20
CA ASN A 227 2.73 16.69 15.01
C ASN A 227 2.52 15.18 15.12
N ILE A 228 3.61 14.40 15.16
CA ILE A 228 3.60 12.93 15.10
C ILE A 228 2.68 12.30 16.14
N VAL A 229 2.75 12.76 17.39
CA VAL A 229 1.96 12.17 18.50
C VAL A 229 0.47 12.36 18.24
N SER A 230 0.06 13.56 17.83
CA SER A 230 -1.34 13.86 17.50
C SER A 230 -1.85 13.01 16.32
N PHE A 231 -1.06 12.93 15.26
CA PHE A 231 -1.43 12.13 14.08
C PHE A 231 -1.48 10.63 14.37
N ILE A 232 -0.53 10.09 15.14
CA ILE A 232 -0.54 8.67 15.53
C ILE A 232 -1.76 8.37 16.41
N MET A 233 -2.11 9.23 17.36
CA MET A 233 -3.27 9.01 18.21
C MET A 233 -4.58 9.00 17.42
N GLN A 234 -4.77 9.94 16.51
CA GLN A 234 -6.01 10.07 15.75
C GLN A 234 -6.08 9.06 14.58
N ALA A 235 -5.11 9.08 13.69
CA ALA A 235 -5.08 8.18 12.54
C ALA A 235 -4.82 6.72 12.95
N GLY A 236 -4.00 6.49 13.96
CA GLY A 236 -3.69 5.16 14.48
C GLY A 236 -4.88 4.46 15.09
N LEU A 237 -5.73 5.17 15.83
CA LEU A 237 -6.97 4.63 16.39
C LEU A 237 -7.90 4.16 15.27
N ILE A 238 -8.17 5.05 14.29
CA ILE A 238 -9.05 4.73 13.17
C ILE A 238 -8.49 3.57 12.33
N ALA A 239 -7.19 3.58 12.04
CA ALA A 239 -6.54 2.50 11.33
C ALA A 239 -6.60 1.16 12.09
N SER A 240 -6.52 1.18 13.42
CA SER A 240 -6.66 -0.02 14.27
C SER A 240 -8.08 -0.55 14.24
N ILE A 241 -9.07 0.32 14.37
CA ILE A 241 -10.49 -0.05 14.25
C ILE A 241 -10.76 -0.64 12.87
N LEU A 242 -10.32 0.03 11.79
CA LEU A 242 -10.46 -0.46 10.41
C LEU A 242 -9.84 -1.85 10.26
N ASN A 243 -8.66 -2.06 10.85
CA ASN A 243 -7.98 -3.35 10.80
C ASN A 243 -8.80 -4.46 11.47
N ILE A 244 -9.30 -4.23 12.69
CA ILE A 244 -10.12 -5.21 13.42
C ILE A 244 -11.38 -5.55 12.63
N PHE A 245 -12.07 -4.53 12.11
CA PHE A 245 -13.29 -4.75 11.28
C PHE A 245 -12.96 -5.54 10.01
N MET A 246 -11.87 -5.19 9.32
CA MET A 246 -11.47 -5.90 8.11
C MET A 246 -11.02 -7.33 8.37
N MET A 247 -10.40 -7.61 9.52
CA MET A 247 -10.11 -8.99 9.93
C MET A 247 -11.38 -9.81 10.05
N ALA A 248 -12.39 -9.29 10.75
CA ALA A 248 -13.66 -9.98 10.91
C ALA A 248 -14.38 -10.17 9.57
N ILE A 249 -14.49 -9.10 8.77
CA ILE A 249 -15.13 -9.15 7.45
C ILE A 249 -14.43 -10.15 6.52
N ALA A 250 -13.11 -10.08 6.44
CA ALA A 250 -12.31 -10.97 5.60
C ALA A 250 -12.46 -12.44 6.03
N TYR A 251 -12.53 -12.70 7.33
CA TYR A 251 -12.81 -14.05 7.84
C TYR A 251 -14.16 -14.58 7.34
N TYR A 252 -15.21 -13.83 7.53
CA TYR A 252 -16.55 -14.28 7.11
C TYR A 252 -16.67 -14.42 5.59
N ILE A 253 -16.07 -13.51 4.83
CA ILE A 253 -16.02 -13.59 3.36
C ILE A 253 -15.23 -14.82 2.91
N ALA A 254 -14.04 -15.04 3.47
CA ALA A 254 -13.23 -16.20 3.13
C ALA A 254 -13.95 -17.50 3.51
N LYS A 255 -14.58 -17.58 4.68
CA LYS A 255 -15.37 -18.74 5.11
C LYS A 255 -16.57 -19.02 4.18
N ALA A 256 -17.21 -17.98 3.66
CA ALA A 256 -18.38 -18.11 2.80
C ALA A 256 -18.02 -18.43 1.33
N PHE A 257 -16.93 -17.85 0.83
CA PHE A 257 -16.65 -17.83 -0.60
C PHE A 257 -15.30 -18.44 -1.01
N ALA A 258 -14.29 -18.55 -0.13
CA ALA A 258 -13.02 -19.15 -0.49
C ALA A 258 -13.05 -20.69 -0.47
N SER A 259 -12.16 -21.29 -1.28
CA SER A 259 -12.15 -22.75 -1.50
C SER A 259 -11.37 -23.52 -0.42
N GLY A 260 -10.59 -22.85 0.42
CA GLY A 260 -9.58 -23.47 1.28
C GLY A 260 -9.72 -23.22 2.78
N VAL A 261 -10.83 -22.68 3.24
CA VAL A 261 -11.09 -22.54 4.69
C VAL A 261 -11.61 -23.87 5.23
N LYS A 262 -10.68 -24.70 5.71
CA LYS A 262 -11.02 -25.87 6.51
C LYS A 262 -10.95 -25.52 8.00
#